data_1846c6d85da95ddd9162abbd87bb8431
#
_entry.id   1846c6d85da95ddd9162abbd87bb8431
#
_cell.length_a   1.000
_cell.length_b   1.000
_cell.length_c   1.000
_cell.angle_alpha   90.00
_cell.angle_beta   90.00
_cell.angle_gamma   90.00
#
_symmetry.space_group_name_H-M   'P 1'
#
loop_
_entity.id
_entity.type
_entity.pdbx_description
1 polymer ?
#
loop_
_entity_poly.entity_id
_entity_poly.type
_entity_poly.pdbx_seq_one_letter_code
_entity_poly.pdbx_strand_id
1 'polypeptide(L)'
;MFLGEKMAGDAFLKSIESNFQNAVRCLNATYENDQLGEDLATKIMVANSTYVVRFGVRLRGQLFTFTGYRSVHSEHFEPVKGGIRFAPDVNQDEVEALAALMSYKCALVEVPFGGSKGGLIIDPREWSEPELERITRRFTQELAKRDLIHPSQNVPAPDVGTGEREMAWMADEYKRLNPAELNAWACVTGKPVSKGGISGRTEATGRGVEYALRAFFDHPRDVAKTGLTPGLKGKRVIVQGLGNVGYHAALFLSTEDAALVTHVLERDGTIVDETGIDIAALRTHIMENGGVTGFPGHVASGMEMLEAEADILIPAAMELVITEDNAPNIRTPLIIEAANGPVSAEADVILRERGIVIIPDLYANAGGVTVSYFEWIKNLSRIRFGRLQRRAEEARFNALIDGIESMLGKSFPHDIAARAVDGGTEIDLVRSGLEDTMRNSYEVISKVWNDEKMASDLRTAAMMVAVRRIAQSYQTLGI
;
A
#
# COMPACT_ATOMS: atom_id res chain seq x y z
N MET A 1 14.58 8.45 -25.37
CA MET A 1 13.48 8.37 -24.39
C MET A 1 12.95 6.93 -24.28
N PHE A 2 12.44 6.31 -25.33
CA PHE A 2 11.90 4.92 -25.29
C PHE A 2 12.86 3.78 -24.85
N LEU A 3 14.18 3.94 -24.99
CA LEU A 3 15.14 2.90 -24.57
C LEU A 3 15.43 2.93 -23.06
N GLY A 4 15.41 4.11 -22.43
CA GLY A 4 15.66 4.22 -21.00
C GLY A 4 14.50 3.72 -20.12
N GLU A 5 13.25 3.92 -20.55
CA GLU A 5 12.04 3.51 -19.83
C GLU A 5 11.85 1.98 -19.87
N LYS A 6 12.19 1.35 -21.00
CA LYS A 6 12.17 -0.12 -21.10
C LYS A 6 13.25 -0.77 -20.22
N MET A 7 14.38 -0.10 -20.01
CA MET A 7 15.44 -0.57 -19.10
C MET A 7 15.02 -0.46 -17.62
N ALA A 8 14.21 0.51 -17.25
CA ALA A 8 13.75 0.67 -15.87
C ALA A 8 12.75 -0.42 -15.45
N GLY A 9 11.78 -0.76 -16.31
CA GLY A 9 10.83 -1.84 -16.04
C GLY A 9 11.50 -3.22 -15.93
N ASP A 10 12.45 -3.51 -16.81
CA ASP A 10 13.26 -4.75 -16.77
C ASP A 10 14.13 -4.81 -15.50
N ALA A 11 14.73 -3.70 -15.07
CA ALA A 11 15.51 -3.63 -13.84
C ALA A 11 14.64 -3.84 -12.59
N PHE A 12 13.43 -3.29 -12.57
CA PHE A 12 12.49 -3.46 -11.47
C PHE A 12 12.00 -4.91 -11.35
N LEU A 13 11.63 -5.55 -12.46
CA LEU A 13 11.26 -6.97 -12.48
C LEU A 13 12.41 -7.85 -11.97
N LYS A 14 13.63 -7.63 -12.47
CA LYS A 14 14.83 -8.36 -12.02
C LYS A 14 15.11 -8.20 -10.52
N SER A 15 14.87 -7.01 -9.97
CA SER A 15 15.01 -6.77 -8.54
C SER A 15 14.03 -7.62 -7.73
N ILE A 16 12.77 -7.72 -8.14
CA ILE A 16 11.76 -8.56 -7.49
C ILE A 16 12.13 -10.04 -7.58
N GLU A 17 12.56 -10.50 -8.75
CA GLU A 17 13.00 -11.89 -8.97
C GLU A 17 14.23 -12.22 -8.09
N SER A 18 15.19 -11.31 -7.99
CA SER A 18 16.37 -11.47 -7.14
C SER A 18 16.00 -11.60 -5.66
N ASN A 19 15.11 -10.73 -5.17
CA ASN A 19 14.61 -10.80 -3.80
C ASN A 19 13.85 -12.10 -3.53
N PHE A 20 13.04 -12.56 -4.48
CA PHE A 20 12.35 -13.84 -4.40
C PHE A 20 13.33 -15.02 -4.33
N GLN A 21 14.30 -15.08 -5.24
CA GLN A 21 15.32 -16.14 -5.27
C GLN A 21 16.17 -16.17 -3.99
N ASN A 22 16.48 -14.99 -3.45
CA ASN A 22 17.18 -14.89 -2.17
C ASN A 22 16.35 -15.48 -1.03
N ALA A 23 15.07 -15.13 -0.96
CA ALA A 23 14.16 -15.69 0.05
C ALA A 23 14.01 -17.21 -0.07
N VAL A 24 13.88 -17.75 -1.29
CA VAL A 24 13.83 -19.20 -1.53
C VAL A 24 15.10 -19.91 -1.07
N ARG A 25 16.28 -19.33 -1.36
CA ARG A 25 17.56 -19.88 -0.86
C ARG A 25 17.59 -19.92 0.66
N CYS A 26 17.18 -18.86 1.33
CA CYS A 26 17.11 -18.79 2.78
C CYS A 26 16.11 -19.80 3.37
N LEU A 27 14.92 -19.93 2.76
CA LEU A 27 13.91 -20.92 3.16
C LEU A 27 14.48 -22.35 3.09
N ASN A 28 15.09 -22.70 1.96
CA ASN A 28 15.64 -24.03 1.74
C ASN A 28 16.84 -24.35 2.63
N ALA A 29 17.63 -23.36 3.02
CA ALA A 29 18.73 -23.52 3.97
C ALA A 29 18.24 -23.71 5.41
N THR A 30 17.06 -23.17 5.74
CA THR A 30 16.52 -23.20 7.11
C THR A 30 15.67 -24.44 7.39
N TYR A 31 14.86 -24.87 6.42
CA TYR A 31 13.88 -25.95 6.57
C TYR A 31 14.28 -27.18 5.76
N GLU A 32 15.24 -27.96 6.24
CA GLU A 32 15.73 -29.17 5.55
C GLU A 32 14.63 -30.19 5.22
N ASN A 33 13.59 -30.28 6.04
CA ASN A 33 12.46 -31.20 5.86
C ASN A 33 11.24 -30.60 5.15
N ASP A 34 11.26 -29.32 4.83
CA ASP A 34 10.13 -28.58 4.23
C ASP A 34 10.69 -27.63 3.15
N GLN A 35 11.59 -28.17 2.33
CA GLN A 35 12.22 -27.40 1.25
C GLN A 35 11.20 -27.07 0.16
N LEU A 36 11.22 -25.84 -0.30
CA LEU A 36 10.49 -25.43 -1.46
C LEU A 36 11.15 -26.03 -2.69
N GLY A 37 10.48 -26.96 -3.37
CA GLY A 37 10.95 -27.55 -4.61
C GLY A 37 11.18 -26.47 -5.69
N GLU A 38 12.16 -26.69 -6.57
CA GLU A 38 12.53 -25.75 -7.62
C GLU A 38 11.37 -25.51 -8.61
N ASP A 39 10.56 -26.53 -8.87
CA ASP A 39 9.35 -26.47 -9.68
C ASP A 39 8.27 -25.56 -9.07
N LEU A 40 7.98 -25.71 -7.76
CA LEU A 40 7.03 -24.86 -7.05
C LEU A 40 7.55 -23.43 -6.92
N ALA A 41 8.85 -23.24 -6.66
CA ALA A 41 9.47 -21.91 -6.63
C ALA A 41 9.31 -21.21 -7.98
N THR A 42 9.58 -21.90 -9.07
CA THR A 42 9.40 -21.40 -10.44
C THR A 42 7.94 -21.04 -10.71
N LYS A 43 7.01 -21.91 -10.30
CA LYS A 43 5.56 -21.65 -10.42
C LYS A 43 5.11 -20.40 -9.68
N ILE A 44 5.65 -20.15 -8.49
CA ILE A 44 5.31 -18.96 -7.68
C ILE A 44 5.92 -17.68 -8.26
N MET A 45 7.06 -17.77 -8.93
CA MET A 45 7.77 -16.62 -9.49
C MET A 45 7.12 -16.09 -10.77
N VAL A 46 6.57 -16.98 -11.62
CA VAL A 46 6.07 -16.62 -12.93
C VAL A 46 4.60 -16.27 -12.90
N ALA A 47 4.21 -15.19 -13.61
CA ALA A 47 2.81 -14.81 -13.77
C ALA A 47 1.99 -15.93 -14.47
N ASN A 48 0.81 -16.23 -13.93
CA ASN A 48 -0.09 -17.25 -14.51
C ASN A 48 -0.57 -16.86 -15.90
N SER A 49 -0.89 -15.58 -16.11
CA SER A 49 -1.34 -15.08 -17.41
C SER A 49 -1.19 -13.57 -17.52
N THR A 50 -0.90 -13.09 -18.71
CA THR A 50 -0.90 -11.65 -19.03
C THR A 50 -1.66 -11.41 -20.31
N TYR A 51 -2.62 -10.51 -20.25
CA TYR A 51 -3.49 -10.14 -21.37
C TYR A 51 -3.12 -8.78 -21.91
N VAL A 52 -2.89 -8.69 -23.21
CA VAL A 52 -2.77 -7.43 -23.96
C VAL A 52 -4.13 -7.14 -24.61
N VAL A 53 -4.75 -6.06 -24.21
CA VAL A 53 -6.09 -5.68 -24.65
C VAL A 53 -6.00 -4.43 -25.53
N ARG A 54 -6.48 -4.54 -26.78
CA ARG A 54 -6.54 -3.42 -27.73
C ARG A 54 -7.97 -3.11 -28.08
N PHE A 55 -8.32 -1.81 -28.03
CA PHE A 55 -9.69 -1.36 -28.33
C PHE A 55 -9.71 0.03 -28.93
N GLY A 56 -10.78 0.32 -29.67
CA GLY A 56 -11.01 1.63 -30.27
C GLY A 56 -12.11 2.41 -29.56
N VAL A 57 -11.94 3.72 -29.47
CA VAL A 57 -12.93 4.67 -29.00
C VAL A 57 -13.03 5.83 -30.00
N ARG A 58 -14.26 6.17 -30.42
CA ARG A 58 -14.49 7.31 -31.31
C ARG A 58 -14.64 8.59 -30.46
N LEU A 59 -13.63 9.47 -30.55
CA LEU A 59 -13.54 10.73 -29.81
C LEU A 59 -13.13 11.84 -30.79
N ARG A 60 -13.57 13.06 -30.55
CA ARG A 60 -13.20 14.24 -31.39
C ARG A 60 -13.41 13.98 -32.90
N GLY A 61 -14.45 13.19 -33.27
CA GLY A 61 -14.70 12.82 -34.66
C GLY A 61 -13.77 11.76 -35.27
N GLN A 62 -12.76 11.26 -34.52
CA GLN A 62 -11.74 10.31 -34.96
C GLN A 62 -11.81 9.02 -34.14
N LEU A 63 -11.22 7.94 -34.68
CA LEU A 63 -11.05 6.67 -33.98
C LEU A 63 -9.66 6.66 -33.34
N PHE A 64 -9.62 6.63 -32.01
CA PHE A 64 -8.39 6.43 -31.24
C PHE A 64 -8.29 4.95 -30.81
N THR A 65 -7.10 4.40 -30.89
CA THR A 65 -6.80 3.02 -30.46
C THR A 65 -5.96 3.06 -29.20
N PHE A 66 -6.36 2.29 -28.20
CA PHE A 66 -5.69 2.18 -26.90
C PHE A 66 -5.18 0.76 -26.70
N THR A 67 -4.06 0.65 -25.99
CA THR A 67 -3.50 -0.64 -25.56
C THR A 67 -3.48 -0.65 -24.04
N GLY A 68 -4.07 -1.70 -23.46
CA GLY A 68 -4.05 -1.95 -22.02
C GLY A 68 -3.52 -3.34 -21.72
N TYR A 69 -3.14 -3.54 -20.47
CA TYR A 69 -2.63 -4.79 -19.92
C TYR A 69 -3.44 -5.21 -18.70
N ARG A 70 -3.54 -6.51 -18.46
CA ARG A 70 -3.94 -7.09 -17.19
C ARG A 70 -3.18 -8.37 -16.96
N SER A 71 -2.32 -8.39 -15.93
CA SER A 71 -1.58 -9.56 -15.51
C SER A 71 -2.20 -10.17 -14.26
N VAL A 72 -2.31 -11.49 -14.24
CA VAL A 72 -2.66 -12.34 -13.11
C VAL A 72 -1.38 -13.08 -12.72
N HIS A 73 -0.80 -12.75 -11.58
CA HIS A 73 0.44 -13.36 -11.15
C HIS A 73 0.19 -14.70 -10.46
N SER A 74 -0.60 -14.71 -9.38
CA SER A 74 -0.84 -15.92 -8.61
C SER A 74 -2.30 -16.00 -8.15
N GLU A 75 -2.91 -17.15 -8.40
CA GLU A 75 -4.28 -17.50 -8.02
C GLU A 75 -4.29 -18.48 -6.82
N HIS A 76 -3.30 -18.37 -5.94
CA HIS A 76 -3.27 -19.13 -4.68
C HIS A 76 -4.45 -18.80 -3.78
N PHE A 77 -5.06 -17.64 -3.96
CA PHE A 77 -6.37 -17.22 -3.48
C PHE A 77 -7.12 -16.45 -4.57
N GLU A 78 -8.44 -16.58 -4.57
CA GLU A 78 -9.35 -15.77 -5.39
C GLU A 78 -10.25 -14.90 -4.49
N PRO A 79 -10.60 -13.70 -4.97
CA PRO A 79 -10.20 -13.11 -6.25
C PRO A 79 -8.74 -12.64 -6.26
N VAL A 80 -8.16 -12.52 -7.45
CA VAL A 80 -6.88 -11.80 -7.59
C VAL A 80 -7.11 -10.29 -7.51
N LYS A 81 -6.18 -9.56 -6.92
CA LYS A 81 -6.33 -8.14 -6.58
C LYS A 81 -5.16 -7.31 -7.07
N GLY A 82 -5.46 -6.13 -7.64
CA GLY A 82 -4.42 -5.16 -7.99
C GLY A 82 -4.91 -3.95 -8.75
N GLY A 83 -4.18 -2.85 -8.65
CA GLY A 83 -4.52 -1.57 -9.25
C GLY A 83 -4.51 -1.58 -10.79
N ILE A 84 -5.12 -0.54 -11.37
CA ILE A 84 -5.02 -0.22 -12.81
C ILE A 84 -4.36 1.15 -12.94
N ARG A 85 -3.19 1.18 -13.57
CA ARG A 85 -2.38 2.37 -13.82
C ARG A 85 -2.77 3.00 -15.18
N PHE A 86 -2.96 4.30 -15.20
CA PHE A 86 -3.08 5.08 -16.43
C PHE A 86 -1.83 5.96 -16.56
N ALA A 87 -0.90 5.53 -17.40
CA ALA A 87 0.34 6.27 -17.65
C ALA A 87 0.86 5.97 -19.07
N PRO A 88 1.58 6.91 -19.69
CA PRO A 88 2.07 6.76 -21.07
C PRO A 88 3.16 5.71 -21.22
N ASP A 89 3.86 5.38 -20.15
CA ASP A 89 5.00 4.46 -20.06
C ASP A 89 4.63 3.03 -19.64
N VAL A 90 3.36 2.75 -19.35
CA VAL A 90 2.87 1.41 -18.99
C VAL A 90 3.31 0.37 -20.01
N ASN A 91 3.96 -0.68 -19.52
CA ASN A 91 4.41 -1.80 -20.32
C ASN A 91 4.10 -3.15 -19.64
N GLN A 92 4.33 -4.25 -20.35
CA GLN A 92 4.01 -5.58 -19.86
C GLN A 92 4.86 -5.99 -18.67
N ASP A 93 6.17 -5.79 -18.75
CA ASP A 93 7.15 -6.23 -17.74
C ASP A 93 6.89 -5.54 -16.40
N GLU A 94 6.60 -4.23 -16.43
CA GLU A 94 6.19 -3.47 -15.25
C GLU A 94 4.88 -4.00 -14.63
N VAL A 95 3.89 -4.29 -15.47
CA VAL A 95 2.59 -4.79 -15.00
C VAL A 95 2.74 -6.19 -14.37
N GLU A 96 3.58 -7.07 -14.93
CA GLU A 96 3.89 -8.38 -14.36
C GLU A 96 4.64 -8.27 -13.04
N ALA A 97 5.66 -7.41 -12.96
CA ALA A 97 6.41 -7.14 -11.74
C ALA A 97 5.51 -6.65 -10.59
N LEU A 98 4.65 -5.67 -10.89
CA LEU A 98 3.70 -5.14 -9.92
C LEU A 98 2.60 -6.16 -9.54
N ALA A 99 2.22 -7.08 -10.44
CA ALA A 99 1.30 -8.17 -10.13
C ALA A 99 1.93 -9.19 -9.16
N ALA A 100 3.24 -9.48 -9.34
CA ALA A 100 3.99 -10.34 -8.43
C ALA A 100 4.06 -9.73 -7.03
N LEU A 101 4.41 -8.44 -6.92
CA LEU A 101 4.40 -7.71 -5.64
C LEU A 101 3.03 -7.77 -4.97
N MET A 102 1.93 -7.68 -5.72
CA MET A 102 0.60 -7.79 -5.14
C MET A 102 0.35 -9.17 -4.52
N SER A 103 0.79 -10.27 -5.15
CA SER A 103 0.69 -11.62 -4.58
C SER A 103 1.45 -11.73 -3.26
N TYR A 104 2.71 -11.29 -3.27
CA TYR A 104 3.57 -11.36 -2.07
C TYR A 104 3.03 -10.46 -0.95
N LYS A 105 2.56 -9.26 -1.29
CA LYS A 105 1.98 -8.32 -0.33
C LYS A 105 0.71 -8.89 0.32
N CYS A 106 -0.24 -9.39 -0.46
CA CYS A 106 -1.46 -9.99 0.08
C CYS A 106 -1.16 -11.19 0.98
N ALA A 107 -0.25 -12.08 0.55
CA ALA A 107 0.16 -13.22 1.36
C ALA A 107 0.85 -12.78 2.66
N LEU A 108 1.71 -11.75 2.62
CA LEU A 108 2.41 -11.24 3.79
C LEU A 108 1.48 -10.73 4.88
N VAL A 109 0.43 -9.99 4.51
CA VAL A 109 -0.52 -9.40 5.46
C VAL A 109 -1.78 -10.25 5.67
N GLU A 110 -1.75 -11.51 5.25
CA GLU A 110 -2.85 -12.48 5.40
C GLU A 110 -4.20 -12.03 4.83
N VAL A 111 -4.14 -11.22 3.79
CA VAL A 111 -5.33 -10.87 3.02
C VAL A 111 -5.58 -11.96 1.98
N PRO A 112 -6.75 -12.63 1.97
CA PRO A 112 -7.02 -13.77 1.10
C PRO A 112 -7.30 -13.34 -0.35
N PHE A 113 -6.30 -12.73 -0.96
CA PHE A 113 -6.28 -12.35 -2.36
C PHE A 113 -5.06 -12.95 -3.06
N GLY A 114 -5.26 -13.39 -4.29
CA GLY A 114 -4.16 -13.53 -5.24
C GLY A 114 -3.69 -12.17 -5.75
N GLY A 115 -2.68 -12.16 -6.60
CA GLY A 115 -2.09 -10.93 -7.13
C GLY A 115 -2.41 -10.69 -8.59
N SER A 116 -2.80 -9.46 -8.91
CA SER A 116 -2.92 -8.99 -10.28
C SER A 116 -2.52 -7.51 -10.40
N LYS A 117 -2.29 -7.07 -11.61
CA LYS A 117 -2.04 -5.66 -11.95
C LYS A 117 -2.55 -5.37 -13.34
N GLY A 118 -2.95 -4.15 -13.60
CA GLY A 118 -3.33 -3.70 -14.93
C GLY A 118 -2.80 -2.31 -15.23
N GLY A 119 -2.87 -1.96 -16.49
CA GLY A 119 -2.51 -0.62 -16.94
C GLY A 119 -3.11 -0.30 -18.30
N LEU A 120 -3.20 0.97 -18.60
CA LEU A 120 -3.59 1.51 -19.91
C LEU A 120 -2.55 2.52 -20.33
N ILE A 121 -2.02 2.39 -21.54
CA ILE A 121 -1.08 3.35 -22.11
C ILE A 121 -1.85 4.61 -22.49
N ILE A 122 -1.85 5.59 -21.60
CA ILE A 122 -2.56 6.86 -21.75
C ILE A 122 -2.03 7.92 -20.78
N ASP A 123 -1.88 9.15 -21.21
CA ASP A 123 -1.73 10.29 -20.30
C ASP A 123 -3.14 10.85 -19.98
N PRO A 124 -3.65 10.66 -18.74
CA PRO A 124 -5.00 11.13 -18.40
C PRO A 124 -5.18 12.65 -18.56
N ARG A 125 -4.08 13.43 -18.52
CA ARG A 125 -4.11 14.91 -18.61
C ARG A 125 -4.42 15.41 -20.02
N GLU A 126 -4.25 14.58 -21.05
CA GLU A 126 -4.52 14.92 -22.45
C GLU A 126 -6.00 14.79 -22.81
N TRP A 127 -6.82 14.23 -21.92
CA TRP A 127 -8.23 13.91 -22.17
C TRP A 127 -9.14 14.69 -21.22
N SER A 128 -10.23 15.23 -21.78
CA SER A 128 -11.31 15.78 -20.96
C SER A 128 -11.98 14.67 -20.13
N GLU A 129 -12.61 15.05 -19.02
CA GLU A 129 -13.29 14.07 -18.15
C GLU A 129 -14.32 13.21 -18.90
N PRO A 130 -15.21 13.74 -19.79
CA PRO A 130 -16.14 12.90 -20.57
C PRO A 130 -15.43 11.96 -21.56
N GLU A 131 -14.27 12.34 -22.08
CA GLU A 131 -13.48 11.46 -22.95
C GLU A 131 -12.82 10.34 -22.16
N LEU A 132 -12.21 10.68 -21.02
CA LEU A 132 -11.58 9.71 -20.11
C LEU A 132 -12.63 8.71 -19.58
N GLU A 133 -13.85 9.16 -19.25
CA GLU A 133 -14.96 8.29 -18.90
C GLU A 133 -15.27 7.28 -20.00
N ARG A 134 -15.39 7.73 -21.26
CA ARG A 134 -15.67 6.84 -22.40
C ARG A 134 -14.56 5.82 -22.61
N ILE A 135 -13.29 6.24 -22.47
CA ILE A 135 -12.13 5.36 -22.61
C ILE A 135 -12.17 4.32 -21.48
N THR A 136 -12.36 4.73 -20.22
CA THR A 136 -12.40 3.86 -19.05
C THR A 136 -13.54 2.84 -19.14
N ARG A 137 -14.75 3.27 -19.50
CA ARG A 137 -15.90 2.36 -19.70
C ARG A 137 -15.63 1.37 -20.82
N ARG A 138 -15.04 1.80 -21.95
CA ARG A 138 -14.71 0.90 -23.04
C ARG A 138 -13.63 -0.10 -22.66
N PHE A 139 -12.62 0.30 -21.89
CA PHE A 139 -11.63 -0.60 -21.33
C PHE A 139 -12.29 -1.62 -20.38
N THR A 140 -13.19 -1.17 -19.51
CA THR A 140 -13.96 -2.05 -18.62
C THR A 140 -14.74 -3.12 -19.39
N GLN A 141 -15.36 -2.78 -20.52
CA GLN A 141 -16.04 -3.77 -21.37
C GLN A 141 -15.08 -4.85 -21.88
N GLU A 142 -13.85 -4.48 -22.25
CA GLU A 142 -12.86 -5.47 -22.70
C GLU A 142 -12.34 -6.33 -21.56
N LEU A 143 -12.20 -5.78 -20.36
CA LEU A 143 -11.85 -6.54 -19.17
C LEU A 143 -12.97 -7.51 -18.77
N ALA A 144 -14.22 -7.05 -18.76
CA ALA A 144 -15.38 -7.86 -18.38
C ALA A 144 -15.61 -9.07 -19.31
N LYS A 145 -15.36 -8.92 -20.61
CA LYS A 145 -15.45 -10.03 -21.58
C LYS A 145 -14.51 -11.21 -21.30
N ARG A 146 -13.50 -11.00 -20.43
CA ARG A 146 -12.42 -11.94 -20.16
C ARG A 146 -12.31 -12.28 -18.67
N ASP A 147 -13.31 -11.92 -17.89
CA ASP A 147 -13.33 -12.05 -16.43
C ASP A 147 -12.15 -11.38 -15.71
N LEU A 148 -11.53 -10.38 -16.38
CA LEU A 148 -10.42 -9.58 -15.85
C LEU A 148 -10.89 -8.41 -14.97
N ILE A 149 -12.20 -8.29 -14.79
CA ILE A 149 -12.93 -7.51 -13.79
C ILE A 149 -14.14 -8.32 -13.37
N HIS A 150 -14.15 -8.85 -12.15
CA HIS A 150 -15.20 -9.72 -11.64
C HIS A 150 -15.14 -9.78 -10.09
N PRO A 151 -16.28 -9.74 -9.36
CA PRO A 151 -16.31 -9.75 -7.89
C PRO A 151 -15.57 -10.92 -7.24
N SER A 152 -15.60 -12.10 -7.89
CA SER A 152 -15.06 -13.35 -7.33
C SER A 152 -13.78 -13.84 -7.99
N GLN A 153 -13.32 -13.23 -9.08
CA GLN A 153 -12.15 -13.69 -9.82
C GLN A 153 -11.04 -12.64 -9.90
N ASN A 154 -11.36 -11.40 -10.26
CA ASN A 154 -10.35 -10.38 -10.50
C ASN A 154 -10.87 -8.98 -10.17
N VAL A 155 -10.36 -8.38 -9.09
CA VAL A 155 -10.87 -7.13 -8.52
C VAL A 155 -9.85 -6.00 -8.68
N PRO A 156 -10.01 -5.12 -9.67
CA PRO A 156 -9.23 -3.90 -9.82
C PRO A 156 -9.33 -2.93 -8.64
N ALA A 157 -8.36 -2.02 -8.59
CA ALA A 157 -8.30 -0.92 -7.62
C ALA A 157 -7.65 0.32 -8.27
N PRO A 158 -7.67 1.49 -7.62
CA PRO A 158 -6.92 2.65 -8.08
C PRO A 158 -5.41 2.42 -8.05
N ASP A 159 -4.71 3.10 -8.94
CA ASP A 159 -3.25 3.21 -9.02
C ASP A 159 -2.88 4.59 -9.61
N VAL A 160 -1.62 4.79 -10.01
CA VAL A 160 -1.19 6.03 -10.66
C VAL A 160 -2.11 6.37 -11.85
N GLY A 161 -2.56 7.62 -11.93
CA GLY A 161 -3.44 8.11 -12.99
C GLY A 161 -4.90 7.68 -12.90
N THR A 162 -5.29 6.89 -11.88
CA THR A 162 -6.68 6.52 -11.60
C THR A 162 -7.06 6.79 -10.13
N GLY A 163 -8.36 6.97 -9.87
CA GLY A 163 -8.87 7.26 -8.54
C GLY A 163 -10.30 6.75 -8.33
N GLU A 164 -10.95 7.31 -7.34
CA GLU A 164 -12.34 6.97 -6.99
C GLU A 164 -13.31 7.13 -8.16
N ARG A 165 -13.07 8.14 -8.99
CA ARG A 165 -13.87 8.48 -10.17
C ARG A 165 -13.83 7.37 -11.22
N GLU A 166 -12.64 6.94 -11.61
CA GLU A 166 -12.43 5.86 -12.58
C GLU A 166 -13.00 4.54 -12.05
N MET A 167 -12.80 4.25 -10.76
CA MET A 167 -13.38 3.05 -10.13
C MET A 167 -14.92 3.10 -10.10
N ALA A 168 -15.51 4.27 -9.91
CA ALA A 168 -16.96 4.42 -9.99
C ALA A 168 -17.49 4.14 -11.42
N TRP A 169 -16.81 4.63 -12.44
CA TRP A 169 -17.17 4.36 -13.86
C TRP A 169 -17.02 2.88 -14.20
N MET A 170 -15.96 2.23 -13.73
CA MET A 170 -15.72 0.80 -13.94
C MET A 170 -16.81 -0.05 -13.26
N ALA A 171 -17.18 0.26 -12.02
CA ALA A 171 -18.22 -0.45 -11.29
C ALA A 171 -19.60 -0.28 -11.95
N ASP A 172 -19.95 0.95 -12.36
CA ASP A 172 -21.21 1.24 -13.05
C ASP A 172 -21.29 0.51 -14.39
N GLU A 173 -20.20 0.53 -15.18
CA GLU A 173 -20.17 -0.17 -16.46
C GLU A 173 -20.26 -1.69 -16.29
N TYR A 174 -19.52 -2.27 -15.33
CA TYR A 174 -19.60 -3.69 -15.02
C TYR A 174 -21.03 -4.10 -14.63
N LYS A 175 -21.69 -3.31 -13.79
CA LYS A 175 -23.09 -3.57 -13.39
C LYS A 175 -24.07 -3.50 -14.57
N ARG A 176 -23.85 -2.59 -15.52
CA ARG A 176 -24.68 -2.52 -16.75
C ARG A 176 -24.53 -3.75 -17.63
N LEU A 177 -23.31 -4.29 -17.72
CA LEU A 177 -23.02 -5.49 -18.50
C LEU A 177 -23.55 -6.77 -17.81
N ASN A 178 -23.61 -6.77 -16.47
CA ASN A 178 -23.99 -7.92 -15.64
C ASN A 178 -25.15 -7.56 -14.70
N PRO A 179 -26.35 -7.27 -15.21
CA PRO A 179 -27.47 -6.78 -14.39
C PRO A 179 -27.99 -7.81 -13.37
N ALA A 180 -27.75 -9.11 -13.62
CA ALA A 180 -28.12 -10.20 -12.70
C ALA A 180 -27.09 -10.44 -11.59
N GLU A 181 -25.87 -9.87 -11.70
CA GLU A 181 -24.82 -10.03 -10.70
C GLU A 181 -25.17 -9.25 -9.42
N LEU A 182 -25.46 -9.99 -8.38
CA LEU A 182 -25.86 -9.40 -7.10
C LEU A 182 -24.71 -8.62 -6.44
N ASN A 183 -23.49 -9.07 -6.62
CA ASN A 183 -22.29 -8.50 -6.02
C ASN A 183 -21.53 -7.56 -6.95
N ALA A 184 -22.17 -7.07 -8.02
CA ALA A 184 -21.54 -6.24 -9.05
C ALA A 184 -20.68 -5.08 -8.50
N TRP A 185 -21.09 -4.47 -7.38
CA TRP A 185 -20.32 -3.40 -6.75
C TRP A 185 -18.99 -3.85 -6.11
N ALA A 186 -18.81 -5.14 -5.84
CA ALA A 186 -17.56 -5.72 -5.35
C ALA A 186 -16.54 -5.98 -6.46
N CYS A 187 -16.87 -5.72 -7.74
CA CYS A 187 -15.98 -5.96 -8.87
C CYS A 187 -14.74 -5.05 -8.88
N VAL A 188 -14.73 -3.95 -8.15
CA VAL A 188 -13.59 -3.04 -7.93
C VAL A 188 -13.61 -2.50 -6.50
N THR A 189 -12.46 -2.04 -6.01
CA THR A 189 -12.33 -1.29 -4.75
C THR A 189 -11.75 0.10 -4.97
N GLY A 190 -11.84 0.98 -3.96
CA GLY A 190 -11.42 2.37 -4.07
C GLY A 190 -12.47 3.26 -4.71
N LYS A 191 -13.74 2.87 -4.60
CA LYS A 191 -14.88 3.68 -5.04
C LYS A 191 -15.17 4.82 -4.05
N PRO A 192 -15.86 5.88 -4.47
CA PRO A 192 -16.42 6.86 -3.53
C PRO A 192 -17.30 6.19 -2.47
N VAL A 193 -17.26 6.69 -1.24
CA VAL A 193 -18.06 6.16 -0.13
C VAL A 193 -19.55 6.11 -0.47
N SER A 194 -20.06 7.13 -1.18
CA SER A 194 -21.45 7.20 -1.67
C SER A 194 -21.82 6.10 -2.68
N LYS A 195 -20.82 5.42 -3.27
CA LYS A 195 -20.95 4.34 -4.25
C LYS A 195 -20.43 3.00 -3.75
N GLY A 196 -20.47 2.78 -2.44
CA GLY A 196 -20.05 1.52 -1.83
C GLY A 196 -18.57 1.45 -1.46
N GLY A 197 -17.83 2.54 -1.55
CA GLY A 197 -16.49 2.66 -1.00
C GLY A 197 -16.50 2.59 0.53
N ILE A 198 -15.32 2.54 1.14
CA ILE A 198 -15.13 2.44 2.58
C ILE A 198 -14.43 3.69 3.13
N SER A 199 -14.86 4.16 4.31
CA SER A 199 -14.19 5.24 5.01
C SER A 199 -12.76 4.85 5.39
N GLY A 200 -11.82 5.81 5.33
CA GLY A 200 -10.42 5.56 5.65
C GLY A 200 -9.58 5.00 4.49
N ARG A 201 -10.17 4.71 3.30
CA ARG A 201 -9.40 4.17 2.16
C ARG A 201 -8.33 5.15 1.67
N THR A 202 -8.62 6.45 1.66
CA THR A 202 -7.71 7.49 1.20
C THR A 202 -6.46 7.57 2.07
N GLU A 203 -6.61 7.48 3.38
CA GLU A 203 -5.50 7.53 4.34
C GLU A 203 -4.78 6.19 4.53
N ALA A 204 -5.39 5.08 4.08
CA ALA A 204 -5.02 3.71 4.47
C ALA A 204 -3.54 3.36 4.26
N THR A 205 -2.92 3.80 3.17
CA THR A 205 -1.51 3.49 2.90
C THR A 205 -0.59 4.29 3.83
N GLY A 206 -0.82 5.59 4.00
CA GLY A 206 -0.03 6.41 4.93
C GLY A 206 -0.25 6.01 6.39
N ARG A 207 -1.46 5.64 6.76
CA ARG A 207 -1.79 5.08 8.09
C ARG A 207 -1.09 3.73 8.30
N GLY A 208 -1.00 2.90 7.27
CA GLY A 208 -0.25 1.64 7.32
C GLY A 208 1.25 1.86 7.55
N VAL A 209 1.85 2.89 6.94
CA VAL A 209 3.25 3.28 7.19
C VAL A 209 3.46 3.68 8.65
N GLU A 210 2.58 4.49 9.21
CA GLU A 210 2.62 4.87 10.63
C GLU A 210 2.49 3.64 11.55
N TYR A 211 1.52 2.74 11.31
CA TYR A 211 1.36 1.52 12.09
C TYR A 211 2.56 0.56 11.95
N ALA A 212 3.18 0.51 10.77
CA ALA A 212 4.41 -0.26 10.58
C ALA A 212 5.57 0.27 11.42
N LEU A 213 5.71 1.59 11.53
CA LEU A 213 6.70 2.22 12.41
C LEU A 213 6.37 1.97 13.88
N ARG A 214 5.13 2.13 14.32
CA ARG A 214 4.71 1.78 15.69
C ARG A 214 5.07 0.34 16.02
N ALA A 215 4.69 -0.61 15.15
CA ALA A 215 5.01 -2.02 15.34
C ALA A 215 6.52 -2.28 15.43
N PHE A 216 7.34 -1.62 14.59
CA PHE A 216 8.79 -1.70 14.69
C PHE A 216 9.30 -1.19 16.04
N PHE A 217 8.87 0.01 16.46
CA PHE A 217 9.33 0.63 17.70
C PHE A 217 8.82 -0.07 18.99
N ASP A 218 7.77 -0.88 18.88
CA ASP A 218 7.29 -1.76 19.94
C ASP A 218 8.17 -3.02 20.15
N HIS A 219 9.19 -3.26 19.27
CA HIS A 219 10.12 -4.37 19.35
C HIS A 219 11.53 -3.89 19.73
N PRO A 220 11.92 -3.85 21.02
CA PRO A 220 13.21 -3.29 21.46
C PRO A 220 14.45 -3.95 20.83
N ARG A 221 14.39 -5.25 20.51
CA ARG A 221 15.48 -5.96 19.82
C ARG A 221 15.73 -5.43 18.42
N ASP A 222 14.66 -5.07 17.71
CA ASP A 222 14.71 -4.56 16.34
C ASP A 222 15.19 -3.13 16.34
N VAL A 223 14.66 -2.31 17.24
CA VAL A 223 15.08 -0.92 17.43
C VAL A 223 16.56 -0.83 17.79
N ALA A 224 17.06 -1.73 18.64
CA ALA A 224 18.47 -1.75 19.03
C ALA A 224 19.44 -1.92 17.83
N LYS A 225 19.01 -2.57 16.75
CA LYS A 225 19.82 -2.74 15.53
C LYS A 225 20.04 -1.43 14.76
N THR A 226 19.19 -0.41 14.98
CA THR A 226 19.33 0.93 14.39
C THR A 226 20.14 1.90 15.26
N GLY A 227 20.42 1.54 16.50
CA GLY A 227 21.00 2.47 17.47
C GLY A 227 20.02 3.53 18.00
N LEU A 228 18.77 3.50 17.58
CA LEU A 228 17.72 4.42 18.05
C LEU A 228 17.19 4.03 19.45
N THR A 229 16.61 4.98 20.14
CA THR A 229 15.85 4.71 21.38
C THR A 229 14.42 4.27 21.05
N PRO A 230 13.78 3.43 21.90
CA PRO A 230 12.38 3.06 21.71
C PRO A 230 11.42 4.25 21.67
N GLY A 231 10.32 4.10 20.91
CA GLY A 231 9.25 5.08 20.75
C GLY A 231 9.51 6.11 19.66
N LEU A 232 8.42 6.64 19.11
CA LEU A 232 8.42 7.60 18.00
C LEU A 232 8.54 9.06 18.44
N LYS A 233 8.17 9.37 19.68
CA LYS A 233 8.15 10.74 20.19
C LYS A 233 9.52 11.41 20.04
N GLY A 234 9.54 12.57 19.38
CA GLY A 234 10.72 13.39 19.15
C GLY A 234 11.69 12.85 18.09
N LYS A 235 11.38 11.72 17.41
CA LYS A 235 12.17 11.24 16.28
C LYS A 235 12.10 12.22 15.12
N ARG A 236 13.24 12.52 14.53
CA ARG A 236 13.38 13.37 13.36
C ARG A 236 13.09 12.57 12.09
N VAL A 237 12.18 13.07 11.28
CA VAL A 237 11.67 12.33 10.09
C VAL A 237 11.87 13.17 8.84
N ILE A 238 12.44 12.54 7.81
CA ILE A 238 12.49 13.06 6.44
C ILE A 238 11.41 12.35 5.63
N VAL A 239 10.56 13.12 4.92
CA VAL A 239 9.53 12.59 4.01
C VAL A 239 9.81 13.06 2.59
N GLN A 240 9.99 12.13 1.66
CA GLN A 240 10.12 12.45 0.25
C GLN A 240 8.77 12.24 -0.44
N GLY A 241 8.18 13.36 -0.88
CA GLY A 241 6.87 13.40 -1.51
C GLY A 241 5.72 13.56 -0.52
N LEU A 242 4.95 14.65 -0.65
CA LEU A 242 3.74 14.92 0.15
C LEU A 242 2.45 14.64 -0.64
N GLY A 243 2.51 13.59 -1.48
CA GLY A 243 1.33 13.00 -2.13
C GLY A 243 0.39 12.36 -1.12
N ASN A 244 -0.52 11.50 -1.58
CA ASN A 244 -1.49 10.87 -0.67
C ASN A 244 -0.83 10.07 0.48
N VAL A 245 0.19 9.28 0.18
CA VAL A 245 0.84 8.40 1.16
C VAL A 245 1.70 9.22 2.12
N GLY A 246 2.62 10.03 1.60
CA GLY A 246 3.54 10.81 2.41
C GLY A 246 2.82 11.83 3.29
N TYR A 247 1.77 12.49 2.77
CA TYR A 247 0.96 13.41 3.57
C TYR A 247 0.34 12.73 4.80
N HIS A 248 -0.35 11.61 4.60
CA HIS A 248 -1.02 10.94 5.71
C HIS A 248 -0.01 10.33 6.70
N ALA A 249 1.09 9.75 6.22
CA ALA A 249 2.14 9.25 7.10
C ALA A 249 2.74 10.38 7.94
N ALA A 250 3.14 11.49 7.32
CA ALA A 250 3.70 12.65 8.00
C ALA A 250 2.71 13.26 9.01
N LEU A 251 1.43 13.39 8.62
CA LEU A 251 0.39 13.95 9.47
C LEU A 251 0.20 13.12 10.74
N PHE A 252 0.04 11.81 10.61
CA PHE A 252 -0.23 10.95 11.75
C PHE A 252 0.99 10.83 12.68
N LEU A 253 2.19 10.66 12.12
CA LEU A 253 3.42 10.64 12.90
C LEU A 253 3.62 11.93 13.72
N SER A 254 3.30 13.08 13.14
CA SER A 254 3.43 14.36 13.86
C SER A 254 2.31 14.59 14.88
N THR A 255 1.06 14.26 14.56
CA THR A 255 -0.10 14.60 15.41
C THR A 255 -0.42 13.55 16.46
N GLU A 256 -0.17 12.26 16.17
CA GLU A 256 -0.53 11.15 17.07
C GLU A 256 0.68 10.59 17.82
N ASP A 257 1.87 10.52 17.16
CA ASP A 257 3.08 9.95 17.74
C ASP A 257 4.08 11.00 18.26
N ALA A 258 3.78 12.28 18.06
CA ALA A 258 4.66 13.39 18.42
C ALA A 258 6.10 13.26 17.85
N ALA A 259 6.24 12.66 16.66
CA ALA A 259 7.47 12.69 15.88
C ALA A 259 7.66 14.08 15.24
N LEU A 260 8.88 14.44 14.93
CA LEU A 260 9.23 15.73 14.32
C LEU A 260 9.51 15.51 12.83
N VAL A 261 8.57 15.85 11.96
CA VAL A 261 8.83 15.88 10.52
C VAL A 261 9.65 17.14 10.22
N THR A 262 10.94 16.96 10.05
CA THR A 262 11.91 18.04 9.89
C THR A 262 12.18 18.42 8.43
N HIS A 263 11.99 17.48 7.51
CA HIS A 263 12.21 17.70 6.08
C HIS A 263 11.07 17.10 5.26
N VAL A 264 10.56 17.90 4.32
CA VAL A 264 9.62 17.43 3.28
C VAL A 264 10.19 17.81 1.92
N LEU A 265 10.50 16.79 1.13
CA LEU A 265 11.09 16.94 -0.21
C LEU A 265 9.99 16.86 -1.26
N GLU A 266 9.94 17.85 -2.13
CA GLU A 266 9.07 17.92 -3.31
C GLU A 266 9.88 18.29 -4.57
N ARG A 267 9.22 18.27 -5.74
CA ARG A 267 9.88 18.52 -7.03
C ARG A 267 10.48 19.91 -7.17
N ASP A 268 9.89 20.88 -6.50
CA ASP A 268 10.24 22.31 -6.58
C ASP A 268 11.03 22.80 -5.36
N GLY A 269 11.52 21.88 -4.52
CA GLY A 269 12.39 22.19 -3.39
C GLY A 269 12.08 21.36 -2.14
N THR A 270 12.71 21.73 -1.05
CA THR A 270 12.53 21.09 0.26
C THR A 270 12.06 22.10 1.28
N ILE A 271 11.14 21.71 2.15
CA ILE A 271 10.83 22.44 3.37
C ILE A 271 11.66 21.87 4.52
N VAL A 272 12.34 22.72 5.24
CA VAL A 272 13.19 22.37 6.39
C VAL A 272 12.74 23.15 7.62
N ASP A 273 12.41 22.43 8.69
CA ASP A 273 12.16 22.98 10.02
C ASP A 273 12.56 21.96 11.09
N GLU A 274 13.63 22.25 11.82
CA GLU A 274 14.15 21.37 12.88
C GLU A 274 13.22 21.26 14.10
N THR A 275 12.24 22.16 14.23
CA THR A 275 11.25 22.14 15.30
C THR A 275 9.98 21.36 14.96
N GLY A 276 9.85 20.94 13.69
CA GLY A 276 8.73 20.18 13.14
C GLY A 276 7.82 21.04 12.26
N ILE A 277 7.65 20.57 11.02
CA ILE A 277 6.82 21.19 9.98
C ILE A 277 5.33 21.00 10.30
N ASP A 278 4.52 22.04 10.19
CA ASP A 278 3.06 21.94 10.18
C ASP A 278 2.60 21.30 8.85
N ILE A 279 2.39 19.99 8.89
CA ILE A 279 2.05 19.18 7.71
C ILE A 279 0.68 19.59 7.11
N ALA A 280 -0.29 19.96 7.93
CA ALA A 280 -1.61 20.37 7.44
C ALA A 280 -1.54 21.74 6.72
N ALA A 281 -0.81 22.70 7.31
CA ALA A 281 -0.58 24.00 6.67
C ALA A 281 0.22 23.84 5.37
N LEU A 282 1.27 23.02 5.35
CA LEU A 282 2.06 22.74 4.15
C LEU A 282 1.20 22.10 3.05
N ARG A 283 0.35 21.15 3.38
CA ARG A 283 -0.56 20.52 2.42
C ARG A 283 -1.52 21.54 1.79
N THR A 284 -2.08 22.42 2.61
CA THR A 284 -2.96 23.51 2.14
C THR A 284 -2.20 24.41 1.16
N HIS A 285 -0.98 24.81 1.52
CA HIS A 285 -0.12 25.64 0.66
C HIS A 285 0.15 24.96 -0.70
N ILE A 286 0.50 23.68 -0.70
CA ILE A 286 0.74 22.91 -1.94
C ILE A 286 -0.51 22.87 -2.83
N MET A 287 -1.69 22.68 -2.24
CA MET A 287 -2.95 22.66 -3.01
C MET A 287 -3.30 24.02 -3.62
N GLU A 288 -2.97 25.10 -2.95
CA GLU A 288 -3.26 26.47 -3.41
C GLU A 288 -2.23 26.98 -4.44
N ASN A 289 -0.95 26.60 -4.28
CA ASN A 289 0.17 27.17 -5.03
C ASN A 289 0.81 26.18 -6.03
N GLY A 290 0.45 24.89 -5.97
CA GLY A 290 0.94 23.84 -6.87
C GLY A 290 2.33 23.27 -6.52
N GLY A 291 2.94 23.71 -5.40
CA GLY A 291 4.25 23.26 -4.94
C GLY A 291 4.60 23.81 -3.57
N VAL A 292 5.84 23.58 -3.11
CA VAL A 292 6.32 23.99 -1.79
C VAL A 292 6.98 25.37 -1.79
N THR A 293 7.27 25.91 -2.98
CA THR A 293 7.91 27.22 -3.14
C THR A 293 7.09 28.33 -2.43
N GLY A 294 7.77 29.12 -1.59
CA GLY A 294 7.14 30.22 -0.83
C GLY A 294 6.59 29.82 0.52
N PHE A 295 6.57 28.55 0.90
CA PHE A 295 6.28 28.13 2.26
C PHE A 295 7.46 28.44 3.21
N PRO A 296 7.23 28.78 4.49
CA PRO A 296 8.31 28.97 5.47
C PRO A 296 9.26 27.76 5.52
N GLY A 297 10.57 28.02 5.56
CA GLY A 297 11.58 26.96 5.56
C GLY A 297 11.91 26.41 4.17
N HIS A 298 11.38 27.00 3.08
CA HIS A 298 11.70 26.56 1.72
C HIS A 298 13.18 26.73 1.37
N VAL A 299 13.77 25.65 0.89
CA VAL A 299 15.12 25.59 0.33
C VAL A 299 15.00 25.05 -1.08
N ALA A 300 15.65 25.71 -2.04
CA ALA A 300 15.62 25.29 -3.46
C ALA A 300 16.33 23.95 -3.73
N SER A 301 17.07 23.42 -2.76
CA SER A 301 17.72 22.12 -2.79
C SER A 301 16.67 20.99 -2.71
N GLY A 302 16.86 19.97 -3.54
CA GLY A 302 15.91 18.88 -3.73
C GLY A 302 16.44 17.54 -3.20
N MET A 303 16.77 16.62 -4.10
CA MET A 303 17.07 15.21 -3.78
C MET A 303 18.26 14.99 -2.85
N GLU A 304 19.24 15.88 -2.83
CA GLU A 304 20.36 15.83 -1.88
C GLU A 304 19.94 15.91 -0.42
N MET A 305 18.72 16.42 -0.13
CA MET A 305 18.18 16.42 1.23
C MET A 305 17.73 15.04 1.72
N LEU A 306 17.70 14.01 0.87
CA LEU A 306 17.61 12.62 1.31
C LEU A 306 18.80 12.21 2.20
N GLU A 307 19.94 12.87 2.01
CA GLU A 307 21.20 12.63 2.73
C GLU A 307 21.29 13.43 4.05
N ALA A 308 20.25 14.20 4.40
CA ALA A 308 20.21 14.97 5.65
C ALA A 308 20.19 14.05 6.88
N GLU A 309 20.64 14.59 8.02
CA GLU A 309 20.68 13.83 9.26
C GLU A 309 19.29 13.78 9.91
N ALA A 310 18.77 12.58 10.10
CA ALA A 310 17.50 12.32 10.79
C ALA A 310 17.48 10.89 11.36
N ASP A 311 16.43 10.53 12.10
CA ASP A 311 16.24 9.17 12.63
C ASP A 311 15.56 8.25 11.61
N ILE A 312 14.63 8.79 10.82
CA ILE A 312 13.77 8.01 9.91
C ILE A 312 13.69 8.71 8.55
N LEU A 313 13.86 7.95 7.47
CA LEU A 313 13.64 8.40 6.09
C LEU A 313 12.44 7.65 5.49
N ILE A 314 11.48 8.41 4.94
CA ILE A 314 10.25 7.90 4.32
C ILE A 314 10.22 8.30 2.83
N PRO A 315 10.76 7.50 1.91
CA PRO A 315 10.55 7.70 0.48
C PRO A 315 9.10 7.31 0.12
N ALA A 316 8.28 8.31 -0.25
CA ALA A 316 6.85 8.16 -0.50
C ALA A 316 6.38 8.65 -1.87
N ALA A 317 7.29 8.98 -2.79
CA ALA A 317 6.92 9.55 -4.08
C ALA A 317 7.17 8.62 -5.26
N MET A 318 8.42 8.20 -5.48
CA MET A 318 8.86 7.55 -6.71
C MET A 318 9.68 6.29 -6.45
N GLU A 319 9.74 5.46 -7.46
CA GLU A 319 10.64 4.31 -7.55
C GLU A 319 12.11 4.79 -7.72
N LEU A 320 13.06 3.98 -7.27
CA LEU A 320 14.51 4.16 -7.49
C LEU A 320 15.04 5.56 -7.13
N VAL A 321 14.57 6.14 -6.01
CA VAL A 321 15.08 7.43 -5.52
C VAL A 321 16.34 7.27 -4.67
N ILE A 322 16.60 6.08 -4.13
CA ILE A 322 17.83 5.72 -3.45
C ILE A 322 18.55 4.68 -4.33
N THR A 323 19.67 5.12 -4.90
CA THR A 323 20.48 4.34 -5.83
C THR A 323 21.91 4.16 -5.30
N GLU A 324 22.74 3.44 -6.02
CA GLU A 324 24.17 3.28 -5.70
C GLU A 324 24.92 4.61 -5.57
N ASP A 325 24.42 5.67 -6.26
CA ASP A 325 25.08 6.97 -6.26
C ASP A 325 24.90 7.73 -4.92
N ASN A 326 23.70 7.64 -4.30
CA ASN A 326 23.38 8.39 -3.07
C ASN A 326 23.32 7.51 -1.80
N ALA A 327 23.16 6.19 -1.94
CA ALA A 327 23.14 5.27 -0.80
C ALA A 327 24.39 5.39 0.13
N PRO A 328 25.62 5.63 -0.38
CA PRO A 328 26.77 5.84 0.48
C PRO A 328 26.65 7.05 1.41
N ASN A 329 25.84 8.04 1.06
CA ASN A 329 25.71 9.31 1.79
C ASN A 329 24.50 9.35 2.73
N ILE A 330 23.54 8.42 2.64
CA ILE A 330 22.36 8.37 3.52
C ILE A 330 22.82 8.28 4.97
N ARG A 331 22.30 9.16 5.83
CA ARG A 331 22.69 9.27 7.25
C ARG A 331 21.66 8.75 8.21
N THR A 332 20.43 8.50 7.75
CA THR A 332 19.35 7.96 8.57
C THR A 332 19.56 6.48 8.84
N PRO A 333 19.49 6.02 10.11
CA PRO A 333 19.67 4.62 10.46
C PRO A 333 18.46 3.74 10.13
N LEU A 334 17.30 4.34 9.87
CA LEU A 334 16.06 3.63 9.54
C LEU A 334 15.40 4.21 8.30
N ILE A 335 15.13 3.37 7.31
CA ILE A 335 14.36 3.72 6.11
C ILE A 335 13.04 2.92 6.17
N ILE A 336 11.90 3.54 5.85
CA ILE A 336 10.64 2.86 5.62
C ILE A 336 10.10 3.18 4.24
N GLU A 337 9.96 2.17 3.40
CA GLU A 337 9.58 2.30 2.01
C GLU A 337 8.07 2.49 1.84
N ALA A 338 7.63 3.73 1.77
CA ALA A 338 6.23 4.05 1.56
C ALA A 338 5.82 4.00 0.08
N ALA A 339 6.73 4.31 -0.85
CA ALA A 339 6.58 4.05 -2.29
C ALA A 339 6.89 2.58 -2.62
N ASN A 340 6.59 2.14 -3.85
CA ASN A 340 7.01 0.82 -4.33
C ASN A 340 8.45 0.92 -4.87
N GLY A 341 9.35 0.02 -4.44
CA GLY A 341 10.73 -0.08 -4.91
C GLY A 341 11.53 1.23 -4.90
N PRO A 342 11.48 2.04 -3.84
CA PRO A 342 12.21 3.31 -3.81
C PRO A 342 13.72 3.13 -3.68
N VAL A 343 14.18 1.97 -3.22
CA VAL A 343 15.59 1.60 -3.04
C VAL A 343 15.98 0.60 -4.12
N SER A 344 17.05 0.88 -4.89
CA SER A 344 17.56 -0.07 -5.88
C SER A 344 18.22 -1.29 -5.21
N ALA A 345 18.37 -2.39 -5.96
CA ALA A 345 18.99 -3.61 -5.41
C ALA A 345 20.45 -3.37 -4.98
N GLU A 346 21.17 -2.56 -5.74
CA GLU A 346 22.57 -2.17 -5.47
C GLU A 346 22.63 -1.29 -4.21
N ALA A 347 21.73 -0.31 -4.10
CA ALA A 347 21.64 0.56 -2.93
C ALA A 347 21.28 -0.23 -1.67
N ASP A 348 20.38 -1.22 -1.76
CA ASP A 348 19.99 -2.07 -0.64
C ASP A 348 21.20 -2.80 -0.04
N VAL A 349 22.10 -3.31 -0.88
CA VAL A 349 23.36 -3.95 -0.42
C VAL A 349 24.23 -2.95 0.34
N ILE A 350 24.48 -1.77 -0.24
CA ILE A 350 25.29 -0.71 0.36
C ILE A 350 24.70 -0.27 1.72
N LEU A 351 23.40 -0.04 1.79
CA LEU A 351 22.72 0.40 3.01
C LEU A 351 22.81 -0.66 4.13
N ARG A 352 22.61 -1.93 3.78
CA ARG A 352 22.75 -3.05 4.75
C ARG A 352 24.16 -3.21 5.27
N GLU A 353 25.19 -3.11 4.41
CA GLU A 353 26.59 -3.16 4.82
C GLU A 353 26.95 -2.00 5.77
N ARG A 354 26.28 -0.87 5.65
CA ARG A 354 26.40 0.29 6.55
C ARG A 354 25.56 0.14 7.84
N GLY A 355 24.81 -0.95 8.01
CA GLY A 355 23.97 -1.20 9.17
C GLY A 355 22.66 -0.41 9.19
N ILE A 356 22.23 0.15 8.07
CA ILE A 356 20.94 0.84 7.94
C ILE A 356 19.83 -0.19 7.80
N VAL A 357 18.80 -0.07 8.63
CA VAL A 357 17.64 -0.96 8.60
C VAL A 357 16.61 -0.43 7.63
N ILE A 358 16.06 -1.32 6.77
CA ILE A 358 15.02 -0.99 5.81
C ILE A 358 13.76 -1.79 6.14
N ILE A 359 12.67 -1.08 6.46
CA ILE A 359 11.33 -1.66 6.52
C ILE A 359 10.79 -1.67 5.08
N PRO A 360 10.60 -2.86 4.47
CA PRO A 360 10.36 -2.96 3.03
C PRO A 360 8.94 -2.54 2.63
N ASP A 361 8.79 -2.08 1.39
CA ASP A 361 7.54 -1.69 0.75
C ASP A 361 6.49 -2.80 0.76
N LEU A 362 6.94 -4.06 0.63
CA LEU A 362 6.08 -5.23 0.69
C LEU A 362 5.20 -5.25 1.96
N TYR A 363 5.72 -4.74 3.07
CA TYR A 363 5.01 -4.59 4.34
C TYR A 363 4.51 -3.17 4.56
N ALA A 364 5.38 -2.16 4.46
CA ALA A 364 5.12 -0.80 4.88
C ALA A 364 3.89 -0.16 4.23
N ASN A 365 3.70 -0.35 2.92
CA ASN A 365 2.59 0.24 2.18
C ASN A 365 1.40 -0.72 1.97
N ALA A 366 1.35 -1.85 2.70
CA ALA A 366 0.28 -2.84 2.59
C ALA A 366 -1.07 -2.37 3.17
N GLY A 367 -1.11 -1.26 3.89
CA GLY A 367 -2.36 -0.70 4.42
C GLY A 367 -3.43 -0.45 3.36
N GLY A 368 -3.02 -0.04 2.17
CA GLY A 368 -3.93 0.17 1.05
C GLY A 368 -4.68 -1.08 0.60
N VAL A 369 -4.01 -2.22 0.48
CA VAL A 369 -4.66 -3.48 0.09
C VAL A 369 -5.49 -4.06 1.22
N THR A 370 -5.06 -3.92 2.47
CA THR A 370 -5.82 -4.34 3.66
C THR A 370 -7.18 -3.66 3.73
N VAL A 371 -7.22 -2.33 3.58
CA VAL A 371 -8.49 -1.59 3.57
C VAL A 371 -9.31 -1.87 2.31
N SER A 372 -8.66 -2.16 1.18
CA SER A 372 -9.36 -2.64 -0.02
C SER A 372 -10.07 -3.98 0.21
N TYR A 373 -9.49 -4.87 1.02
CA TYR A 373 -10.15 -6.12 1.43
C TYR A 373 -11.40 -5.84 2.29
N PHE A 374 -11.33 -4.92 3.23
CA PHE A 374 -12.50 -4.53 4.02
C PHE A 374 -13.61 -3.93 3.15
N GLU A 375 -13.28 -3.11 2.15
CA GLU A 375 -14.24 -2.58 1.19
C GLU A 375 -14.92 -3.71 0.39
N TRP A 376 -14.14 -4.67 -0.08
CA TRP A 376 -14.64 -5.81 -0.84
C TRP A 376 -15.61 -6.65 0.00
N ILE A 377 -15.24 -7.01 1.24
CA ILE A 377 -16.14 -7.74 2.17
C ILE A 377 -17.40 -6.94 2.45
N LYS A 378 -17.30 -5.63 2.71
CA LYS A 378 -18.44 -4.74 2.90
C LYS A 378 -19.42 -4.82 1.73
N ASN A 379 -18.90 -4.84 0.50
CA ASN A 379 -19.74 -4.92 -0.70
C ASN A 379 -20.37 -6.30 -0.89
N LEU A 380 -19.69 -7.39 -0.52
CA LEU A 380 -20.24 -8.74 -0.56
C LEU A 380 -21.31 -8.96 0.52
N SER A 381 -21.03 -8.54 1.75
CA SER A 381 -21.94 -8.73 2.88
C SER A 381 -23.17 -7.83 2.81
N ARG A 382 -23.11 -6.70 2.06
CA ARG A 382 -24.15 -5.66 1.97
C ARG A 382 -24.57 -5.06 3.31
N ILE A 383 -23.79 -5.28 4.35
CA ILE A 383 -24.00 -4.75 5.70
C ILE A 383 -23.04 -3.57 5.88
N ARG A 384 -23.55 -2.46 6.44
CA ARG A 384 -22.68 -1.36 6.86
C ARG A 384 -21.88 -1.82 8.07
N PHE A 385 -20.55 -1.72 7.97
CA PHE A 385 -19.65 -2.03 9.09
C PHE A 385 -20.12 -1.34 10.36
N GLY A 386 -20.18 -2.09 11.47
CA GLY A 386 -20.53 -1.58 12.79
C GLY A 386 -22.01 -1.33 13.07
N ARG A 387 -22.90 -1.26 12.07
CA ARG A 387 -24.29 -0.84 12.33
C ARG A 387 -25.10 -1.81 13.18
N LEU A 388 -24.91 -3.12 13.05
CA LEU A 388 -25.60 -4.14 13.85
C LEU A 388 -24.95 -4.32 15.23
N GLN A 389 -23.63 -4.19 15.30
CA GLN A 389 -22.87 -4.29 16.55
C GLN A 389 -23.06 -3.06 17.42
N ARG A 390 -23.09 -1.87 16.82
CA ARG A 390 -23.18 -0.59 17.51
C ARG A 390 -24.31 -0.56 18.54
N ARG A 391 -25.54 -0.95 18.18
CA ARG A 391 -26.68 -0.94 19.13
C ARG A 391 -26.49 -1.93 20.28
N ALA A 392 -25.88 -3.08 20.03
CA ALA A 392 -25.60 -4.07 21.07
C ALA A 392 -24.49 -3.57 22.01
N GLU A 393 -23.48 -2.91 21.47
CA GLU A 393 -22.40 -2.28 22.24
C GLU A 393 -22.92 -1.09 23.05
N GLU A 394 -23.68 -0.17 22.44
CA GLU A 394 -24.36 0.94 23.10
C GLU A 394 -25.20 0.42 24.28
N ALA A 395 -25.99 -0.63 24.10
CA ALA A 395 -26.81 -1.21 25.18
C ALA A 395 -25.95 -1.81 26.31
N ARG A 396 -24.82 -2.46 25.98
CA ARG A 396 -23.89 -3.02 26.99
C ARG A 396 -23.18 -1.91 27.77
N PHE A 397 -22.70 -0.87 27.10
CA PHE A 397 -22.05 0.25 27.77
C PHE A 397 -23.03 1.04 28.63
N ASN A 398 -24.27 1.30 28.17
CA ASN A 398 -25.29 1.93 28.96
C ASN A 398 -25.58 1.10 30.23
N ALA A 399 -25.76 -0.20 30.10
CA ALA A 399 -26.01 -1.09 31.26
C ALA A 399 -24.80 -1.08 32.25
N LEU A 400 -23.58 -0.99 31.75
CA LEU A 400 -22.37 -0.86 32.59
C LEU A 400 -22.34 0.49 33.33
N ILE A 401 -22.63 1.58 32.63
CA ILE A 401 -22.71 2.94 33.20
C ILE A 401 -23.79 2.97 34.28
N ASP A 402 -25.00 2.49 33.99
CA ASP A 402 -26.09 2.42 34.95
C ASP A 402 -25.72 1.60 36.21
N GLY A 403 -24.97 0.51 36.02
CA GLY A 403 -24.46 -0.30 37.12
C GLY A 403 -23.46 0.46 37.99
N ILE A 404 -22.51 1.18 37.36
CA ILE A 404 -21.51 1.99 38.06
C ILE A 404 -22.17 3.15 38.82
N GLU A 405 -23.15 3.85 38.21
CA GLU A 405 -23.90 4.91 38.83
C GLU A 405 -24.68 4.41 40.07
N SER A 406 -25.32 3.25 39.91
CA SER A 406 -26.04 2.61 41.04
C SER A 406 -25.12 2.23 42.21
N MET A 407 -23.90 1.72 41.89
CA MET A 407 -22.93 1.34 42.93
C MET A 407 -22.29 2.55 43.63
N LEU A 408 -22.04 3.64 42.89
CA LEU A 408 -21.35 4.82 43.44
C LEU A 408 -22.29 5.90 43.96
N GLY A 409 -23.58 5.84 43.65
CA GLY A 409 -24.57 6.86 43.98
C GLY A 409 -24.26 8.24 43.34
N LYS A 410 -23.54 8.24 42.23
CA LYS A 410 -23.13 9.45 41.48
C LYS A 410 -23.34 9.23 39.98
N SER A 411 -23.80 10.30 39.31
CA SER A 411 -23.90 10.27 37.85
C SER A 411 -22.53 10.20 37.17
N PHE A 412 -22.43 9.38 36.12
CA PHE A 412 -21.26 9.29 35.29
C PHE A 412 -21.06 10.61 34.50
N PRO A 413 -19.84 11.12 34.33
CA PRO A 413 -19.61 12.34 33.56
C PRO A 413 -20.16 12.19 32.14
N HIS A 414 -21.05 13.11 31.75
CA HIS A 414 -21.84 12.99 30.51
C HIS A 414 -20.97 12.94 29.24
N ASP A 415 -19.89 13.68 29.21
CA ASP A 415 -18.93 13.69 28.10
C ASP A 415 -18.15 12.38 27.96
N ILE A 416 -17.85 11.72 29.09
CA ILE A 416 -17.20 10.40 29.12
C ILE A 416 -18.22 9.31 28.75
N ALA A 417 -19.44 9.39 29.30
CA ALA A 417 -20.52 8.49 28.97
C ALA A 417 -20.83 8.52 27.47
N ALA A 418 -20.98 9.69 26.89
CA ALA A 418 -21.23 9.87 25.46
C ALA A 418 -20.12 9.23 24.59
N ARG A 419 -18.86 9.44 24.95
CA ARG A 419 -17.72 8.81 24.22
C ARG A 419 -17.65 7.30 24.40
N ALA A 420 -18.02 6.78 25.56
CA ALA A 420 -18.02 5.34 25.83
C ALA A 420 -19.19 4.62 25.14
N VAL A 421 -20.32 5.30 24.98
CA VAL A 421 -21.55 4.75 24.37
C VAL A 421 -21.54 4.90 22.85
N ASP A 422 -20.87 5.94 22.32
CA ASP A 422 -20.79 6.19 20.88
C ASP A 422 -19.89 5.13 20.25
N GLY A 423 -20.46 3.96 19.97
CA GLY A 423 -19.77 2.81 19.38
C GLY A 423 -18.98 3.23 18.12
N GLY A 424 -17.86 2.59 17.86
CA GLY A 424 -16.91 2.94 16.81
C GLY A 424 -17.58 3.20 15.45
N THR A 425 -17.19 4.28 14.80
CA THR A 425 -17.62 4.58 13.42
C THR A 425 -16.97 3.61 12.43
N GLU A 426 -17.43 3.60 11.18
CA GLU A 426 -16.82 2.76 10.13
C GLU A 426 -15.30 2.99 10.03
N ILE A 427 -14.85 4.24 10.14
CA ILE A 427 -13.42 4.56 10.07
C ILE A 427 -12.64 4.03 11.28
N ASP A 428 -13.23 4.04 12.48
CA ASP A 428 -12.57 3.52 13.68
C ASP A 428 -12.38 1.99 13.60
N LEU A 429 -13.38 1.27 13.08
CA LEU A 429 -13.27 -0.17 12.84
C LEU A 429 -12.24 -0.49 11.76
N VAL A 430 -12.19 0.31 10.70
CA VAL A 430 -11.19 0.15 9.63
C VAL A 430 -9.78 0.40 10.17
N ARG A 431 -9.58 1.47 10.95
CA ARG A 431 -8.28 1.78 11.58
C ARG A 431 -7.84 0.67 12.54
N SER A 432 -8.74 0.20 13.40
CA SER A 432 -8.47 -0.90 14.33
C SER A 432 -8.08 -2.19 13.59
N GLY A 433 -8.86 -2.60 12.59
CA GLY A 433 -8.54 -3.79 11.80
C GLY A 433 -7.24 -3.64 10.98
N LEU A 434 -6.94 -2.44 10.51
CA LEU A 434 -5.66 -2.15 9.83
C LEU A 434 -4.50 -2.23 10.81
N GLU A 435 -4.62 -1.64 12.00
CA GLU A 435 -3.59 -1.69 13.04
C GLU A 435 -3.27 -3.13 13.44
N ASP A 436 -4.30 -3.93 13.71
CA ASP A 436 -4.13 -5.35 14.04
C ASP A 436 -3.42 -6.12 12.92
N THR A 437 -3.80 -5.90 11.67
CA THR A 437 -3.16 -6.55 10.52
C THR A 437 -1.68 -6.18 10.42
N MET A 438 -1.36 -4.89 10.54
CA MET A 438 0.03 -4.41 10.45
C MET A 438 0.86 -4.95 11.62
N ARG A 439 0.36 -4.91 12.84
CA ARG A 439 1.06 -5.43 14.03
C ARG A 439 1.34 -6.93 13.92
N ASN A 440 0.31 -7.72 13.64
CA ASN A 440 0.45 -9.19 13.53
C ASN A 440 1.42 -9.58 12.42
N SER A 441 1.37 -8.88 11.29
CA SER A 441 2.31 -9.12 10.19
C SER A 441 3.75 -8.80 10.60
N TYR A 442 3.96 -7.70 11.32
CA TYR A 442 5.29 -7.34 11.80
C TYR A 442 5.84 -8.36 12.80
N GLU A 443 5.03 -8.85 13.74
CA GLU A 443 5.45 -9.88 14.69
C GLU A 443 6.03 -11.13 13.99
N VAL A 444 5.39 -11.57 12.91
CA VAL A 444 5.86 -12.72 12.12
C VAL A 444 7.16 -12.38 11.39
N ILE A 445 7.26 -11.19 10.76
CA ILE A 445 8.47 -10.74 10.06
C ILE A 445 9.62 -10.61 11.04
N SER A 446 9.43 -9.95 12.19
CA SER A 446 10.43 -9.75 13.24
C SER A 446 10.94 -11.07 13.79
N LYS A 447 10.05 -12.06 14.00
CA LYS A 447 10.43 -13.40 14.43
C LYS A 447 11.37 -14.07 13.42
N VAL A 448 11.06 -14.02 12.13
CA VAL A 448 11.93 -14.59 11.08
C VAL A 448 13.27 -13.85 11.00
N TRP A 449 13.25 -12.51 11.10
CA TRP A 449 14.46 -11.68 11.06
C TRP A 449 15.38 -11.90 12.28
N ASN A 450 14.82 -12.19 13.45
CA ASN A 450 15.58 -12.42 14.67
C ASN A 450 16.04 -13.88 14.88
N ASP A 451 15.64 -14.78 14.00
CA ASP A 451 16.21 -16.12 13.94
C ASP A 451 17.47 -16.09 13.06
N GLU A 452 18.65 -16.14 13.69
CA GLU A 452 19.97 -16.00 13.04
C GLU A 452 20.22 -16.98 11.86
N LYS A 453 19.40 -18.03 11.76
CA LYS A 453 19.50 -19.01 10.68
C LYS A 453 18.61 -18.67 9.48
N MET A 454 17.68 -17.72 9.63
CA MET A 454 16.65 -17.49 8.63
C MET A 454 16.96 -16.33 7.67
N ALA A 455 17.01 -15.12 8.16
CA ALA A 455 17.08 -13.94 7.31
C ALA A 455 18.12 -12.93 7.80
N SER A 456 18.86 -12.33 6.86
CA SER A 456 19.84 -11.29 7.16
C SER A 456 19.20 -9.90 7.41
N ASP A 457 18.00 -9.65 6.86
CA ASP A 457 17.32 -8.35 6.85
C ASP A 457 15.81 -8.51 6.80
N LEU A 458 15.07 -7.39 7.05
CA LEU A 458 13.60 -7.38 7.07
C LEU A 458 12.98 -7.65 5.69
N ARG A 459 13.61 -7.23 4.60
CA ARG A 459 13.11 -7.48 3.23
C ARG A 459 13.13 -8.97 2.93
N THR A 460 14.26 -9.64 3.21
CA THR A 460 14.39 -11.09 3.07
C THR A 460 13.38 -11.81 3.96
N ALA A 461 13.24 -11.39 5.23
CA ALA A 461 12.28 -11.99 6.16
C ALA A 461 10.83 -11.86 5.68
N ALA A 462 10.43 -10.67 5.23
CA ALA A 462 9.09 -10.41 4.70
C ALA A 462 8.80 -11.26 3.45
N MET A 463 9.75 -11.36 2.52
CA MET A 463 9.61 -12.18 1.32
C MET A 463 9.54 -13.67 1.66
N MET A 464 10.34 -14.17 2.62
CA MET A 464 10.27 -15.56 3.08
C MET A 464 8.88 -15.91 3.63
N VAL A 465 8.31 -15.03 4.47
CA VAL A 465 6.95 -15.21 5.01
C VAL A 465 5.92 -15.29 3.87
N ALA A 466 5.98 -14.35 2.92
CA ALA A 466 5.05 -14.30 1.79
C ALA A 466 5.14 -15.56 0.91
N VAL A 467 6.35 -15.93 0.50
CA VAL A 467 6.60 -17.09 -0.38
C VAL A 467 6.15 -18.39 0.30
N ARG A 468 6.46 -18.56 1.59
CA ARG A 468 6.04 -19.76 2.35
C ARG A 468 4.52 -19.90 2.41
N ARG A 469 3.78 -18.80 2.64
CA ARG A 469 2.31 -18.81 2.68
C ARG A 469 1.71 -19.15 1.33
N ILE A 470 2.25 -18.62 0.23
CA ILE A 470 1.82 -18.97 -1.12
C ILE A 470 2.10 -20.45 -1.42
N ALA A 471 3.30 -20.93 -1.08
CA ALA A 471 3.68 -22.33 -1.26
C ALA A 471 2.75 -23.28 -0.48
N GLN A 472 2.48 -22.99 0.78
CA GLN A 472 1.53 -23.76 1.59
C GLN A 472 0.13 -23.81 1.00
N SER A 473 -0.35 -22.70 0.43
CA SER A 473 -1.63 -22.68 -0.28
C SER A 473 -1.63 -23.62 -1.48
N TYR A 474 -0.62 -23.55 -2.35
CA TYR A 474 -0.51 -24.45 -3.50
C TYR A 474 -0.37 -25.92 -3.10
N GLN A 475 0.46 -26.23 -2.11
CA GLN A 475 0.60 -27.60 -1.58
C GLN A 475 -0.72 -28.15 -1.02
N THR A 476 -1.49 -27.31 -0.33
CA THR A 476 -2.82 -27.70 0.18
C THR A 476 -3.81 -28.01 -0.94
N LEU A 477 -3.66 -27.37 -2.10
CA LEU A 477 -4.47 -27.62 -3.29
C LEU A 477 -3.96 -28.83 -4.11
N GLY A 478 -2.85 -29.42 -3.73
CA GLY A 478 -2.27 -30.59 -4.41
C GLY A 478 -1.45 -30.24 -5.67
N ILE A 479 -0.92 -29.02 -5.69
CA ILE A 479 -0.04 -28.53 -6.76
C ILE A 479 1.41 -28.54 -6.27
#